data_540ffc5a86a8616efb11be804dfaba16
#
_entry.id   540ffc5a86a8616efb11be804dfaba16
#
_cell.length_a   1.000
_cell.length_b   1.000
_cell.length_c   1.000
_cell.angle_alpha   90.00
_cell.angle_beta   90.00
_cell.angle_gamma   90.00
#
_symmetry.space_group_name_H-M   'P 1'
#
loop_
_entity.id
_entity.type
_entity.pdbx_description
1 polymer ?
#
loop_
_entity_poly.entity_id
_entity_poly.type
_entity_poly.pdbx_seq_one_letter_code
_entity_poly.pdbx_strand_id
1 'polypeptide(L)'
;MSKKEEILQAATRLLAAKGYKEASMAELAKVTGVAQGTIFYHYNNKEELFLSILEKFKEDIVAEFTQYLREHHFKPGLQMVEDVISFYLYMAGKMEDRFLLLYRHDAYELAHSNPTCHDHLEAIYDCLIDIFEQAIVSGQKAGFFRPAPARRMAMVIFTMVDGLVRFSTYDIYDAGVLYDEVVQSCGAILQNNTQLVRS
;
A
#
# COMPACT_ATOMS: atom_id res chain seq x y z
N MET A 1 -1.77 18.09 15.79
CA MET A 1 -1.08 16.78 15.88
C MET A 1 -0.72 16.55 17.33
N SER A 2 -1.06 15.40 17.89
CA SER A 2 -0.72 15.04 19.27
C SER A 2 0.76 14.65 19.37
N LYS A 3 1.33 14.67 20.59
CA LYS A 3 2.72 14.22 20.80
C LYS A 3 2.92 12.76 20.43
N LYS A 4 1.91 11.92 20.65
CA LYS A 4 1.90 10.50 20.22
C LYS A 4 2.02 10.35 18.70
N GLU A 5 1.28 11.17 17.94
CA GLU A 5 1.32 11.18 16.47
C GLU A 5 2.68 11.69 15.94
N GLU A 6 3.26 12.73 16.57
CA GLU A 6 4.60 13.22 16.22
C GLU A 6 5.66 12.12 16.37
N ILE A 7 5.63 11.40 17.50
CA ILE A 7 6.53 10.27 17.75
C ILE A 7 6.33 9.17 16.72
N LEU A 8 5.07 8.80 16.42
CA LEU A 8 4.75 7.74 15.46
C LEU A 8 5.25 8.10 14.05
N GLN A 9 5.03 9.34 13.61
CA GLN A 9 5.49 9.80 12.31
C GLN A 9 7.03 9.82 12.20
N ALA A 10 7.73 10.29 13.24
CA ALA A 10 9.19 10.27 13.25
C ALA A 10 9.74 8.84 13.30
N ALA A 11 9.08 7.94 14.03
CA ALA A 11 9.42 6.52 14.07
C ALA A 11 9.23 5.85 12.71
N THR A 12 8.14 6.17 12.00
CA THR A 12 7.91 5.67 10.63
C THR A 12 9.07 6.01 9.72
N ARG A 13 9.48 7.29 9.67
CA ARG A 13 10.64 7.73 8.87
C ARG A 13 11.96 7.06 9.29
N LEU A 14 12.22 6.97 10.58
CA LEU A 14 13.44 6.35 11.10
C LEU A 14 13.52 4.86 10.74
N LEU A 15 12.42 4.13 10.92
CA LEU A 15 12.33 2.70 10.63
C LEU A 15 12.33 2.43 9.12
N ALA A 16 11.72 3.29 8.31
CA ALA A 16 11.78 3.21 6.86
C ALA A 16 13.23 3.37 6.36
N ALA A 17 13.95 4.35 6.88
CA ALA A 17 15.33 4.63 6.46
C ALA A 17 16.32 3.56 6.92
N LYS A 18 16.26 3.13 8.19
CA LYS A 18 17.27 2.23 8.80
C LYS A 18 16.85 0.78 8.92
N GLY A 19 15.55 0.52 8.97
CA GLY A 19 14.98 -0.79 9.27
C GLY A 19 14.69 -1.02 10.75
N TYR A 20 13.90 -2.04 10.99
CA TYR A 20 13.47 -2.40 12.34
C TYR A 20 14.65 -2.79 13.24
N LYS A 21 15.61 -3.57 12.75
CA LYS A 21 16.74 -4.06 13.58
C LYS A 21 17.66 -2.93 14.03
N GLU A 22 18.01 -2.02 13.16
CA GLU A 22 19.04 -0.99 13.40
C GLU A 22 18.51 0.25 14.12
N ALA A 23 17.23 0.58 13.95
CA ALA A 23 16.62 1.69 14.65
C ALA A 23 16.47 1.44 16.16
N SER A 24 16.67 2.48 16.98
CA SER A 24 16.54 2.39 18.44
C SER A 24 15.62 3.46 19.02
N MET A 25 15.03 3.17 20.20
CA MET A 25 14.20 4.13 20.95
C MET A 25 15.02 5.35 21.39
N ALA A 26 16.31 5.17 21.69
CA ALA A 26 17.22 6.27 22.03
C ALA A 26 17.47 7.21 20.85
N GLU A 27 17.64 6.64 19.66
CA GLU A 27 17.79 7.41 18.45
C GLU A 27 16.50 8.17 18.08
N LEU A 28 15.35 7.52 18.24
CA LEU A 28 14.04 8.16 18.06
C LEU A 28 13.90 9.38 19.01
N ALA A 29 14.30 9.25 20.26
CA ALA A 29 14.32 10.37 21.22
C ALA A 29 15.18 11.53 20.73
N LYS A 30 16.37 11.21 20.18
CA LYS A 30 17.29 12.21 19.62
C LYS A 30 16.70 12.92 18.40
N VAL A 31 16.10 12.17 17.46
CA VAL A 31 15.52 12.72 16.23
C VAL A 31 14.27 13.58 16.52
N THR A 32 13.46 13.18 17.49
CA THR A 32 12.24 13.92 17.86
C THR A 32 12.48 15.08 18.82
N GLY A 33 13.65 15.12 19.48
CA GLY A 33 13.90 16.05 20.57
C GLY A 33 13.06 15.77 21.81
N VAL A 34 12.40 14.63 21.90
CA VAL A 34 11.53 14.23 23.01
C VAL A 34 12.32 13.36 23.99
N ALA A 35 12.11 13.58 25.29
CA ALA A 35 12.74 12.73 26.31
C ALA A 35 12.35 11.26 26.10
N GLN A 36 13.31 10.35 26.22
CA GLN A 36 13.09 8.92 26.02
C GLN A 36 11.96 8.37 26.93
N GLY A 37 11.84 8.88 28.16
CA GLY A 37 10.75 8.54 29.07
C GLY A 37 9.37 8.89 28.53
N THR A 38 9.24 9.98 27.76
CA THR A 38 7.97 10.34 27.10
C THR A 38 7.63 9.37 25.98
N ILE A 39 8.64 8.86 25.25
CA ILE A 39 8.40 7.85 24.23
C ILE A 39 7.92 6.57 24.87
N PHE A 40 8.56 6.11 25.96
CA PHE A 40 8.16 4.91 26.71
C PHE A 40 6.81 5.08 27.44
N TYR A 41 6.37 6.29 27.71
CA TYR A 41 5.02 6.54 28.19
C TYR A 41 3.94 6.23 27.15
N HIS A 42 4.25 6.41 25.85
CA HIS A 42 3.31 6.13 24.75
C HIS A 42 3.45 4.72 24.15
N TYR A 43 4.67 4.17 24.18
CA TYR A 43 5.00 2.88 23.56
C TYR A 43 6.00 2.13 24.46
N ASN A 44 5.60 0.99 25.01
CA ASN A 44 6.41 0.24 25.98
C ASN A 44 7.74 -0.24 25.41
N ASN A 45 7.78 -0.52 24.12
CA ASN A 45 8.97 -1.02 23.41
C ASN A 45 8.90 -0.69 21.91
N LYS A 46 9.98 -1.02 21.19
CA LYS A 46 10.09 -0.80 19.75
C LYS A 46 9.10 -1.65 18.94
N GLU A 47 8.76 -2.85 19.42
CA GLU A 47 7.80 -3.74 18.77
C GLU A 47 6.39 -3.14 18.78
N GLU A 48 5.91 -2.71 19.93
CA GLU A 48 4.61 -2.04 20.06
C GLU A 48 4.53 -0.78 19.17
N LEU A 49 5.61 0.00 19.13
CA LEU A 49 5.72 1.16 18.26
C LEU A 49 5.62 0.75 16.78
N PHE A 50 6.30 -0.33 16.37
CA PHE A 50 6.25 -0.83 15.01
C PHE A 50 4.85 -1.34 14.63
N LEU A 51 4.21 -2.12 15.50
CA LEU A 51 2.85 -2.60 15.28
C LEU A 51 1.86 -1.43 15.16
N SER A 52 2.02 -0.37 15.97
CA SER A 52 1.21 0.84 15.86
C SER A 52 1.42 1.59 14.53
N ILE A 53 2.61 1.53 13.95
CA ILE A 53 2.87 2.08 12.60
C ILE A 53 2.11 1.28 11.55
N LEU A 54 2.14 -0.07 11.61
CA LEU A 54 1.41 -0.92 10.68
C LEU A 54 -0.10 -0.73 10.79
N GLU A 55 -0.63 -0.66 12.01
CA GLU A 55 -2.04 -0.38 12.27
C GLU A 55 -2.46 0.97 11.65
N LYS A 56 -1.68 2.02 11.92
CA LYS A 56 -1.94 3.35 11.36
C LYS A 56 -1.84 3.37 9.84
N PHE A 57 -0.92 2.62 9.25
CA PHE A 57 -0.80 2.51 7.81
C PHE A 57 -2.07 1.90 7.19
N LYS A 58 -2.58 0.82 7.76
CA LYS A 58 -3.84 0.20 7.32
C LYS A 58 -5.00 1.20 7.40
N GLU A 59 -5.15 1.90 8.54
CA GLU A 59 -6.21 2.91 8.71
C GLU A 59 -6.14 4.01 7.65
N ASP A 60 -4.94 4.50 7.35
CA ASP A 60 -4.74 5.58 6.39
C ASP A 60 -5.01 5.12 4.95
N ILE A 61 -4.66 3.87 4.57
CA ILE A 61 -5.05 3.29 3.27
C ILE A 61 -6.58 3.30 3.12
N VAL A 62 -7.29 2.81 4.12
CA VAL A 62 -8.77 2.76 4.11
C VAL A 62 -9.37 4.15 4.05
N ALA A 63 -8.84 5.10 4.81
CA ALA A 63 -9.30 6.48 4.81
C ALA A 63 -9.10 7.17 3.45
N GLU A 64 -7.91 7.05 2.85
CA GLU A 64 -7.59 7.63 1.53
C GLU A 64 -8.48 7.02 0.44
N PHE A 65 -8.64 5.70 0.43
CA PHE A 65 -9.49 5.05 -0.56
C PHE A 65 -10.96 5.44 -0.40
N THR A 66 -11.45 5.50 0.84
CA THR A 66 -12.82 5.94 1.12
C THR A 66 -13.06 7.38 0.67
N GLN A 67 -12.09 8.27 0.90
CA GLN A 67 -12.16 9.65 0.44
C GLN A 67 -12.14 9.72 -1.09
N TYR A 68 -11.24 8.98 -1.74
CA TYR A 68 -11.16 8.91 -3.19
C TYR A 68 -12.50 8.48 -3.83
N LEU A 69 -13.16 7.45 -3.27
CA LEU A 69 -14.46 6.98 -3.75
C LEU A 69 -15.59 8.01 -3.58
N ARG A 70 -15.49 8.91 -2.60
CA ARG A 70 -16.48 9.99 -2.40
C ARG A 70 -16.30 11.12 -3.41
N GLU A 71 -15.07 11.40 -3.80
CA GLU A 71 -14.69 12.52 -4.67
C GLU A 71 -14.73 12.17 -6.16
N HIS A 72 -14.54 10.88 -6.48
CA HIS A 72 -14.41 10.39 -7.84
C HIS A 72 -15.43 9.29 -8.15
N HIS A 73 -16.07 9.41 -9.31
CA HIS A 73 -16.88 8.33 -9.86
C HIS A 73 -16.07 7.63 -10.94
N PHE A 74 -15.82 6.34 -10.75
CA PHE A 74 -15.15 5.54 -11.75
C PHE A 74 -15.91 5.57 -13.07
N LYS A 75 -15.24 5.99 -14.13
CA LYS A 75 -15.77 5.87 -15.49
C LYS A 75 -15.71 4.40 -15.90
N PRO A 76 -16.76 3.88 -16.53
CA PRO A 76 -16.80 2.47 -16.90
C PRO A 76 -15.74 2.09 -17.96
N GLY A 77 -15.33 0.83 -17.93
CA GLY A 77 -14.38 0.28 -18.91
C GLY A 77 -12.92 0.43 -18.52
N LEU A 78 -12.04 0.60 -19.51
CA LEU A 78 -10.60 0.69 -19.31
C LEU A 78 -10.21 1.90 -18.42
N GLN A 79 -10.94 2.99 -18.54
CA GLN A 79 -10.71 4.18 -17.70
C GLN A 79 -10.79 3.88 -16.20
N MET A 80 -11.64 2.94 -15.79
CA MET A 80 -11.70 2.50 -14.38
C MET A 80 -10.38 1.86 -13.92
N VAL A 81 -9.72 1.11 -14.80
CA VAL A 81 -8.42 0.49 -14.51
C VAL A 81 -7.35 1.57 -14.36
N GLU A 82 -7.32 2.53 -15.28
CA GLU A 82 -6.41 3.68 -15.24
C GLU A 82 -6.59 4.50 -13.95
N ASP A 83 -7.84 4.81 -13.60
CA ASP A 83 -8.18 5.58 -12.41
C ASP A 83 -7.68 4.89 -11.12
N VAL A 84 -7.87 3.57 -11.01
CA VAL A 84 -7.44 2.79 -9.84
C VAL A 84 -5.92 2.67 -9.77
N ILE A 85 -5.25 2.42 -10.90
CA ILE A 85 -3.78 2.36 -10.95
C ILE A 85 -3.21 3.72 -10.57
N SER A 86 -3.73 4.81 -11.14
CA SER A 86 -3.29 6.18 -10.84
C SER A 86 -3.49 6.53 -9.37
N PHE A 87 -4.64 6.15 -8.79
CA PHE A 87 -4.88 6.33 -7.36
C PHE A 87 -3.86 5.54 -6.51
N TYR A 88 -3.59 4.28 -6.85
CA TYR A 88 -2.63 3.48 -6.12
C TYR A 88 -1.22 4.09 -6.13
N LEU A 89 -0.75 4.53 -7.32
CA LEU A 89 0.55 5.19 -7.46
C LEU A 89 0.60 6.52 -6.69
N TYR A 90 -0.46 7.33 -6.75
CA TYR A 90 -0.58 8.56 -5.94
C TYR A 90 -0.49 8.27 -4.44
N MET A 91 -1.24 7.29 -3.97
CA MET A 91 -1.25 6.88 -2.55
C MET A 91 0.14 6.38 -2.11
N ALA A 92 0.80 5.57 -2.95
CA ALA A 92 2.15 5.09 -2.67
C ALA A 92 3.16 6.24 -2.56
N GLY A 93 3.11 7.23 -3.44
CA GLY A 93 3.93 8.43 -3.34
C GLY A 93 3.60 9.28 -2.11
N LYS A 94 2.32 9.44 -1.76
CA LYS A 94 1.90 10.16 -0.56
C LYS A 94 2.36 9.51 0.74
N MET A 95 2.46 8.18 0.75
CA MET A 95 2.82 7.36 1.92
C MET A 95 4.20 6.67 1.75
N GLU A 96 5.13 7.29 1.03
CA GLU A 96 6.41 6.71 0.61
C GLU A 96 7.14 6.00 1.76
N ASP A 97 7.32 6.65 2.92
CA ASP A 97 7.98 6.06 4.10
C ASP A 97 7.34 4.73 4.54
N ARG A 98 6.01 4.62 4.43
CA ARG A 98 5.27 3.42 4.85
C ARG A 98 5.39 2.30 3.83
N PHE A 99 5.35 2.63 2.53
CA PHE A 99 5.62 1.65 1.47
C PHE A 99 7.07 1.16 1.52
N LEU A 100 8.04 2.06 1.75
CA LEU A 100 9.43 1.67 1.95
C LEU A 100 9.57 0.71 3.15
N LEU A 101 8.89 1.01 4.27
CA LEU A 101 8.89 0.14 5.45
C LEU A 101 8.22 -1.21 5.16
N LEU A 102 7.11 -1.24 4.40
CA LEU A 102 6.43 -2.46 3.99
C LEU A 102 7.33 -3.36 3.12
N TYR A 103 8.20 -2.79 2.29
CA TYR A 103 9.08 -3.55 1.40
C TYR A 103 10.39 -4.03 2.06
N ARG A 104 10.64 -3.62 3.32
CA ARG A 104 11.85 -4.05 4.04
C ARG A 104 11.73 -5.50 4.50
N HIS A 105 12.81 -6.23 4.33
CA HIS A 105 12.90 -7.65 4.72
C HIS A 105 12.67 -7.87 6.21
N ASP A 106 13.15 -6.98 7.07
CA ASP A 106 13.05 -7.09 8.52
C ASP A 106 11.59 -7.00 9.05
N ALA A 107 10.66 -6.40 8.31
CA ALA A 107 9.24 -6.46 8.62
C ALA A 107 8.69 -7.91 8.51
N TYR A 108 9.09 -8.64 7.47
CA TYR A 108 8.70 -10.03 7.25
C TYR A 108 9.40 -10.99 8.23
N GLU A 109 10.67 -10.74 8.57
CA GLU A 109 11.36 -11.50 9.60
C GLU A 109 10.66 -11.38 10.97
N LEU A 110 10.22 -10.17 11.33
CA LEU A 110 9.44 -9.96 12.55
C LEU A 110 8.11 -10.75 12.47
N ALA A 111 7.41 -10.68 11.35
CA ALA A 111 6.15 -11.39 11.15
C ALA A 111 6.29 -12.92 11.28
N HIS A 112 7.45 -13.50 10.96
CA HIS A 112 7.70 -14.92 11.15
C HIS A 112 7.67 -15.35 12.63
N SER A 113 8.06 -14.47 13.53
CA SER A 113 8.13 -14.73 14.97
C SER A 113 7.01 -14.09 15.79
N ASN A 114 6.27 -13.16 15.19
CA ASN A 114 5.22 -12.38 15.83
C ASN A 114 3.91 -12.48 15.02
N PRO A 115 2.92 -13.29 15.48
CA PRO A 115 1.64 -13.44 14.80
C PRO A 115 0.89 -12.11 14.61
N THR A 116 0.93 -11.20 15.58
CA THR A 116 0.27 -9.90 15.48
C THR A 116 0.88 -9.05 14.35
N CYS A 117 2.20 -9.11 14.18
CA CYS A 117 2.85 -8.45 13.06
C CYS A 117 2.43 -9.06 11.71
N HIS A 118 2.34 -10.40 11.65
CA HIS A 118 1.84 -11.12 10.47
C HIS A 118 0.42 -10.67 10.11
N ASP A 119 -0.49 -10.65 11.09
CA ASP A 119 -1.89 -10.25 10.89
C ASP A 119 -2.00 -8.80 10.40
N HIS A 120 -1.17 -7.89 10.91
CA HIS A 120 -1.12 -6.51 10.43
C HIS A 120 -0.64 -6.42 8.97
N LEU A 121 0.41 -7.17 8.59
CA LEU A 121 0.89 -7.18 7.20
C LEU A 121 -0.17 -7.77 6.26
N GLU A 122 -0.79 -8.88 6.62
CA GLU A 122 -1.87 -9.49 5.84
C GLU A 122 -3.02 -8.50 5.64
N ALA A 123 -3.48 -7.84 6.72
CA ALA A 123 -4.54 -6.85 6.67
C ALA A 123 -4.19 -5.62 5.79
N ILE A 124 -2.93 -5.18 5.77
CA ILE A 124 -2.46 -4.11 4.88
C ILE A 124 -2.58 -4.56 3.42
N TYR A 125 -2.03 -5.75 3.07
CA TYR A 125 -2.11 -6.27 1.72
C TYR A 125 -3.55 -6.51 1.27
N ASP A 126 -4.41 -6.99 2.16
CA ASP A 126 -5.84 -7.14 1.88
C ASP A 126 -6.49 -5.80 1.53
N CYS A 127 -6.25 -4.74 2.30
CA CYS A 127 -6.75 -3.40 1.99
C CYS A 127 -6.24 -2.89 0.63
N LEU A 128 -4.98 -3.13 0.30
CA LEU A 128 -4.40 -2.71 -0.98
C LEU A 128 -5.00 -3.48 -2.17
N ILE A 129 -5.24 -4.79 -2.01
CA ILE A 129 -5.87 -5.62 -3.04
C ILE A 129 -7.35 -5.27 -3.21
N ASP A 130 -8.05 -4.93 -2.13
CA ASP A 130 -9.47 -4.53 -2.13
C ASP A 130 -9.73 -3.32 -3.03
N ILE A 131 -8.77 -2.41 -3.16
CA ILE A 131 -8.84 -1.25 -4.07
C ILE A 131 -9.13 -1.72 -5.51
N PHE A 132 -8.36 -2.71 -5.98
CA PHE A 132 -8.51 -3.28 -7.32
C PHE A 132 -9.75 -4.18 -7.43
N GLU A 133 -10.04 -4.98 -6.40
CA GLU A 133 -11.19 -5.88 -6.40
C GLU A 133 -12.50 -5.13 -6.54
N GLN A 134 -12.69 -4.03 -5.81
CA GLN A 134 -13.90 -3.20 -5.90
C GLN A 134 -14.12 -2.64 -7.31
N ALA A 135 -13.06 -2.18 -7.97
CA ALA A 135 -13.13 -1.72 -9.36
C ALA A 135 -13.51 -2.86 -10.31
N ILE A 136 -12.89 -4.04 -10.15
CA ILE A 136 -13.18 -5.22 -10.99
C ILE A 136 -14.64 -5.65 -10.81
N VAL A 137 -15.12 -5.77 -9.58
CA VAL A 137 -16.51 -6.14 -9.30
C VAL A 137 -17.50 -5.12 -9.90
N SER A 138 -17.19 -3.83 -9.80
CA SER A 138 -18.00 -2.77 -10.40
C SER A 138 -18.02 -2.90 -11.93
N GLY A 139 -16.87 -3.11 -12.56
CA GLY A 139 -16.78 -3.31 -14.01
C GLY A 139 -17.47 -4.58 -14.51
N GLN A 140 -17.44 -5.66 -13.72
CA GLN A 140 -18.18 -6.91 -14.03
C GLN A 140 -19.69 -6.70 -13.94
N LYS A 141 -20.18 -6.02 -12.90
CA LYS A 141 -21.61 -5.69 -12.76
C LYS A 141 -22.12 -4.80 -13.88
N ALA A 142 -21.29 -3.91 -14.39
CA ALA A 142 -21.60 -3.05 -15.52
C ALA A 142 -21.43 -3.72 -16.90
N GLY A 143 -20.94 -4.98 -16.95
CA GLY A 143 -20.77 -5.75 -18.19
C GLY A 143 -19.50 -5.41 -19.00
N PHE A 144 -18.59 -4.59 -18.46
CA PHE A 144 -17.35 -4.21 -19.14
C PHE A 144 -16.24 -5.26 -19.00
N PHE A 145 -16.21 -5.96 -17.88
CA PHE A 145 -15.18 -6.97 -17.59
C PHE A 145 -15.76 -8.38 -17.64
N ARG A 146 -14.91 -9.33 -18.01
CA ARG A 146 -15.29 -10.74 -18.09
C ARG A 146 -15.68 -11.29 -16.71
N PRO A 147 -16.63 -12.25 -16.64
CA PRO A 147 -16.95 -12.94 -15.41
C PRO A 147 -15.80 -13.87 -15.03
N ALA A 148 -15.05 -13.50 -14.00
CA ALA A 148 -13.94 -14.26 -13.44
C ALA A 148 -13.83 -13.95 -11.94
N PRO A 149 -13.13 -14.78 -11.13
CA PRO A 149 -12.95 -14.51 -9.70
C PRO A 149 -12.24 -13.17 -9.47
N ALA A 150 -13.01 -12.14 -9.07
CA ALA A 150 -12.52 -10.76 -8.96
C ALA A 150 -11.28 -10.64 -8.05
N ARG A 151 -11.31 -11.30 -6.88
CA ARG A 151 -10.19 -11.30 -5.93
C ARG A 151 -8.89 -11.81 -6.56
N ARG A 152 -8.95 -12.90 -7.33
CA ARG A 152 -7.75 -13.47 -7.99
C ARG A 152 -7.21 -12.54 -9.07
N MET A 153 -8.09 -11.90 -9.83
CA MET A 153 -7.68 -10.89 -10.82
C MET A 153 -7.07 -9.68 -10.16
N ALA A 154 -7.68 -9.21 -9.07
CA ALA A 154 -7.16 -8.11 -8.26
C ALA A 154 -5.75 -8.40 -7.73
N MET A 155 -5.50 -9.60 -7.23
CA MET A 155 -4.16 -10.01 -6.76
C MET A 155 -3.11 -9.96 -7.87
N VAL A 156 -3.45 -10.44 -9.08
CA VAL A 156 -2.52 -10.39 -10.23
C VAL A 156 -2.22 -8.94 -10.62
N ILE A 157 -3.26 -8.11 -10.76
CA ILE A 157 -3.11 -6.70 -11.13
C ILE A 157 -2.34 -5.94 -10.05
N PHE A 158 -2.71 -6.14 -8.77
CA PHE A 158 -1.99 -5.57 -7.65
C PHE A 158 -0.49 -5.90 -7.71
N THR A 159 -0.11 -7.17 -7.94
CA THR A 159 1.29 -7.59 -8.02
C THR A 159 2.05 -6.87 -9.14
N MET A 160 1.42 -6.64 -10.29
CA MET A 160 2.02 -5.90 -11.40
C MET A 160 2.23 -4.42 -11.03
N VAL A 161 1.22 -3.76 -10.46
CA VAL A 161 1.27 -2.34 -10.10
C VAL A 161 2.19 -2.09 -8.91
N ASP A 162 2.13 -2.95 -7.88
CA ASP A 162 3.01 -2.88 -6.70
C ASP A 162 4.48 -3.09 -7.08
N GLY A 163 4.76 -3.91 -8.09
CA GLY A 163 6.09 -4.06 -8.68
C GLY A 163 6.67 -2.74 -9.22
N LEU A 164 5.83 -1.90 -9.86
CA LEU A 164 6.25 -0.57 -10.32
C LEU A 164 6.59 0.34 -9.13
N VAL A 165 5.73 0.35 -8.11
CA VAL A 165 5.97 1.14 -6.89
C VAL A 165 7.29 0.74 -6.25
N ARG A 166 7.57 -0.56 -6.16
CA ARG A 166 8.82 -1.08 -5.61
C ARG A 166 10.05 -0.64 -6.40
N PHE A 167 9.99 -0.67 -7.74
CA PHE A 167 11.08 -0.18 -8.58
C PHE A 167 11.33 1.31 -8.38
N SER A 168 10.27 2.11 -8.29
CA SER A 168 10.36 3.54 -8.02
C SER A 168 10.90 3.82 -6.61
N THR A 169 10.40 3.12 -5.59
CA THR A 169 10.81 3.30 -4.19
C THR A 169 12.30 3.05 -3.96
N TYR A 170 12.90 2.11 -4.71
CA TYR A 170 14.33 1.80 -4.63
C TYR A 170 15.17 2.45 -5.73
N ASP A 171 14.60 3.34 -6.53
CA ASP A 171 15.27 4.06 -7.62
C ASP A 171 16.02 3.13 -8.59
N ILE A 172 15.42 1.94 -8.86
CA ILE A 172 16.02 0.93 -9.76
C ILE A 172 15.63 1.21 -11.21
N TYR A 173 14.35 1.53 -11.44
CA TYR A 173 13.80 1.90 -12.74
C TYR A 173 12.78 3.02 -12.59
N ASP A 174 12.70 3.89 -13.61
CA ASP A 174 11.58 4.83 -13.74
C ASP A 174 10.30 4.07 -14.06
N ALA A 175 9.47 3.89 -13.03
CA ALA A 175 8.19 3.19 -13.15
C ALA A 175 7.20 3.91 -14.07
N GLY A 176 7.36 5.22 -14.27
CA GLY A 176 6.51 6.01 -15.16
C GLY A 176 6.57 5.56 -16.62
N VAL A 177 7.74 5.06 -17.04
CA VAL A 177 7.94 4.53 -18.41
C VAL A 177 7.09 3.31 -18.71
N LEU A 178 6.70 2.52 -17.68
CA LEU A 178 5.91 1.29 -17.83
C LEU A 178 4.43 1.48 -17.52
N TYR A 179 3.98 2.70 -17.25
CA TYR A 179 2.58 2.97 -16.86
C TYR A 179 1.59 2.51 -17.93
N ASP A 180 1.78 2.90 -19.18
CA ASP A 180 0.86 2.58 -20.27
C ASP A 180 0.82 1.08 -20.54
N GLU A 181 1.97 0.39 -20.49
CA GLU A 181 2.07 -1.06 -20.68
C GLU A 181 1.34 -1.83 -19.58
N VAL A 182 1.43 -1.37 -18.32
CA VAL A 182 0.72 -2.00 -17.21
C VAL A 182 -0.77 -1.76 -17.34
N VAL A 183 -1.22 -0.55 -17.67
CA VAL A 183 -2.65 -0.25 -17.90
C VAL A 183 -3.22 -1.13 -19.02
N GLN A 184 -2.52 -1.24 -20.16
CA GLN A 184 -2.95 -2.07 -21.27
C GLN A 184 -2.99 -3.57 -20.91
N SER A 185 -1.97 -4.05 -20.18
CA SER A 185 -1.91 -5.45 -19.71
C SER A 185 -3.05 -5.77 -18.75
N CYS A 186 -3.34 -4.87 -17.81
CA CYS A 186 -4.47 -5.00 -16.91
C CYS A 186 -5.80 -5.01 -17.67
N GLY A 187 -5.96 -4.11 -18.64
CA GLY A 187 -7.11 -4.09 -19.54
C GLY A 187 -7.31 -5.41 -20.27
N ALA A 188 -6.24 -5.98 -20.84
CA ALA A 188 -6.29 -7.27 -21.54
C ALA A 188 -6.66 -8.44 -20.61
N ILE A 189 -6.21 -8.42 -19.35
CA ILE A 189 -6.61 -9.43 -18.35
C ILE A 189 -8.10 -9.36 -18.04
N LEU A 190 -8.69 -8.15 -18.02
CA LEU A 190 -10.06 -7.90 -17.58
C LEU A 190 -11.08 -8.02 -18.71
N GLN A 191 -10.70 -7.73 -19.96
CA GLN A 191 -11.62 -7.74 -21.10
C GLN A 191 -12.06 -9.15 -21.51
N ASN A 192 -13.23 -9.22 -22.12
CA ASN A 192 -13.68 -10.44 -22.79
C ASN A 192 -12.91 -10.65 -24.09
N ASN A 193 -12.27 -11.79 -24.26
CA ASN A 193 -11.56 -12.20 -25.50
C ASN A 193 -12.46 -12.27 -26.76
N THR A 194 -13.74 -11.92 -26.66
CA THR A 194 -14.71 -12.01 -27.77
C THR A 194 -14.53 -10.90 -28.81
N GLN A 195 -13.70 -9.90 -28.56
CA GLN A 195 -13.46 -8.82 -29.54
C GLN A 195 -12.20 -9.03 -30.41
N LEU A 196 -11.30 -9.94 -30.06
CA LEU A 196 -10.09 -10.22 -30.86
C LEU A 196 -10.31 -11.11 -32.09
N VAL A 197 -11.53 -11.60 -32.33
CA VAL A 197 -11.88 -12.48 -33.47
C VAL A 197 -12.65 -11.71 -34.58
N ARG A 198 -12.82 -10.39 -34.45
CA ARG A 198 -13.58 -9.58 -35.44
C ARG A 198 -12.76 -8.45 -36.08
N SER A 199 -11.46 -8.63 -36.24
CA SER A 199 -10.66 -7.75 -37.11
C SER A 199 -9.92 -8.52 -38.17
#